data_4160684cbb3e2920edfb3e673d56fc04
#
_entry.id   4160684cbb3e2920edfb3e673d56fc04
#
_cell.length_a   1.000
_cell.length_b   1.000
_cell.length_c   1.000
_cell.angle_alpha   90.00
_cell.angle_beta   90.00
_cell.angle_gamma   90.00
#
_symmetry.space_group_name_H-M   'P 1'
#
loop_
_entity.id
_entity.type
_entity.pdbx_description
1 polymer ?
#
loop_
_entity_poly.entity_id
_entity_poly.type
_entity_poly.pdbx_seq_one_letter_code
_entity_poly.pdbx_strand_id
1 'polypeptide(L)'
;MEAVSIRLTYPGGDRYTLSGPLTASVTRALESPAQSLAVTFPLEQGSLPGAAVAIQLLRGGRVLFDGLCDQQTAREDQDGRTLTIQARSRGGLLLDNEALPQTYYNITTSQLFRDCLGPWGFSRLLVPREVELGLFTVPKGRSVWEVFSAFCVRAYARPPVVGEGDRVTVEEPSRQPAATISNRPGSGGLRYLSAEDTLRRASVVSELLLRDRQGNYSRRVENPFGNPWEVRRRRYLIPAAEFATAPLSDGYQQFREAQRGAHTAQVVLPGWGDLWPGDCVRLDTGLGDQGSMTVWRVRWDRSPRGEYTTLTLTPTGLS
;
A
#
# COMPACT_ATOMS: atom_id res chain seq x y z
N MET A 1 16.78 -21.28 -8.53
CA MET A 1 15.64 -20.32 -8.55
C MET A 1 14.38 -21.11 -8.91
N GLU A 2 13.28 -20.86 -8.22
CA GLU A 2 11.99 -21.45 -8.59
C GLU A 2 11.49 -20.92 -9.93
N ALA A 3 10.78 -21.77 -10.69
CA ALA A 3 10.20 -21.36 -11.97
C ALA A 3 9.13 -20.27 -11.76
N VAL A 4 9.22 -19.22 -12.54
CA VAL A 4 8.22 -18.15 -12.57
C VAL A 4 7.48 -18.20 -13.90
N SER A 5 6.15 -18.17 -13.82
CA SER A 5 5.25 -18.16 -14.97
C SER A 5 4.10 -17.17 -14.73
N ILE A 6 3.45 -16.77 -15.79
CA ILE A 6 2.16 -16.07 -15.71
C ILE A 6 1.08 -16.91 -16.38
N ARG A 7 -0.13 -16.73 -15.89
CA ARG A 7 -1.36 -17.20 -16.50
C ARG A 7 -2.19 -15.99 -16.91
N LEU A 8 -2.41 -15.83 -18.20
CA LEU A 8 -3.29 -14.80 -18.77
C LEU A 8 -4.67 -15.38 -18.99
N THR A 9 -5.71 -14.60 -18.67
CA THR A 9 -7.10 -14.91 -19.02
C THR A 9 -7.60 -13.88 -20.02
N TYR A 10 -8.23 -14.35 -21.07
CA TYR A 10 -8.78 -13.53 -22.15
C TYR A 10 -10.31 -13.41 -22.04
N PRO A 11 -10.94 -12.45 -22.76
CA PRO A 11 -12.39 -12.43 -22.91
C PRO A 11 -12.90 -13.79 -23.42
N GLY A 12 -13.95 -14.34 -22.82
CA GLY A 12 -14.43 -15.68 -23.13
C GLY A 12 -13.89 -16.78 -22.19
N GLY A 13 -12.88 -16.49 -21.40
CA GLY A 13 -12.37 -17.42 -20.37
C GLY A 13 -11.16 -18.24 -20.79
N ASP A 14 -10.68 -18.12 -22.03
CA ASP A 14 -9.46 -18.79 -22.52
C ASP A 14 -8.25 -18.40 -21.66
N ARG A 15 -7.38 -19.37 -21.38
CA ARG A 15 -6.20 -19.19 -20.54
C ARG A 15 -4.93 -19.61 -21.24
N TYR A 16 -3.91 -18.77 -21.14
CA TYR A 16 -2.57 -19.06 -21.65
C TYR A 16 -1.54 -18.93 -20.53
N THR A 17 -0.56 -19.81 -20.55
CA THR A 17 0.57 -19.77 -19.61
C THR A 17 1.84 -19.43 -20.34
N LEU A 18 2.52 -18.37 -19.90
CA LEU A 18 3.84 -17.98 -20.38
C LEU A 18 4.87 -18.21 -19.27
N SER A 19 6.01 -18.78 -19.62
CA SER A 19 7.10 -19.07 -18.68
C SER A 19 8.34 -18.24 -19.03
N GLY A 20 9.23 -18.05 -18.04
CA GLY A 20 10.52 -17.41 -18.27
C GLY A 20 10.43 -15.92 -18.58
N PRO A 21 9.80 -15.10 -17.71
CA PRO A 21 9.79 -13.65 -17.92
C PRO A 21 11.22 -13.09 -17.92
N LEU A 22 11.48 -12.12 -18.81
CA LEU A 22 12.73 -11.34 -18.81
C LEU A 22 12.83 -10.52 -17.53
N THR A 23 11.72 -9.86 -17.17
CA THR A 23 11.60 -9.11 -15.91
C THR A 23 10.23 -9.31 -15.31
N ALA A 24 10.16 -9.28 -13.98
CA ALA A 24 8.91 -9.22 -13.24
C ALA A 24 9.10 -8.37 -11.99
N SER A 25 8.10 -7.55 -11.65
CA SER A 25 8.11 -6.74 -10.44
C SER A 25 6.72 -6.77 -9.82
N VAL A 26 6.64 -7.11 -8.53
CA VAL A 26 5.40 -7.02 -7.72
C VAL A 26 5.63 -6.03 -6.62
N THR A 27 4.72 -5.05 -6.50
CA THR A 27 4.78 -4.06 -5.41
C THR A 27 3.51 -4.12 -4.57
N ARG A 28 3.68 -4.09 -3.26
CA ARG A 28 2.62 -3.98 -2.24
C ARG A 28 2.98 -2.83 -1.33
N ALA A 29 2.00 -2.00 -0.97
CA ALA A 29 2.23 -0.85 -0.09
C ALA A 29 1.07 -0.71 0.89
N LEU A 30 1.37 -0.28 2.11
CA LEU A 30 0.39 -0.16 3.19
C LEU A 30 -0.68 0.90 2.88
N GLU A 31 -0.31 1.96 2.16
CA GLU A 31 -1.20 3.05 1.77
C GLU A 31 -2.12 2.75 0.59
N SER A 32 -1.84 1.67 -0.16
CA SER A 32 -2.58 1.34 -1.37
C SER A 32 -3.42 0.09 -1.20
N PRO A 33 -4.71 0.10 -1.58
CA PRO A 33 -5.51 -1.12 -1.61
C PRO A 33 -5.09 -2.07 -2.72
N ALA A 34 -4.38 -1.56 -3.73
CA ALA A 34 -3.96 -2.31 -4.89
C ALA A 34 -2.49 -2.70 -4.82
N GLN A 35 -2.22 -3.98 -5.05
CA GLN A 35 -0.90 -4.44 -5.44
C GLN A 35 -0.70 -4.15 -6.91
N SER A 36 0.54 -3.91 -7.37
CA SER A 36 0.87 -3.74 -8.78
C SER A 36 1.81 -4.84 -9.26
N LEU A 37 1.64 -5.23 -10.52
CA LEU A 37 2.50 -6.14 -11.26
C LEU A 37 2.96 -5.46 -12.54
N ALA A 38 4.25 -5.55 -12.84
CA ALA A 38 4.79 -5.30 -14.17
C ALA A 38 5.63 -6.51 -14.58
N VAL A 39 5.38 -7.05 -15.79
CA VAL A 39 6.08 -8.24 -16.26
C VAL A 39 6.36 -8.11 -17.76
N THR A 40 7.57 -8.50 -18.17
CA THR A 40 8.00 -8.47 -19.58
C THR A 40 8.42 -9.86 -20.02
N PHE A 41 7.91 -10.30 -21.16
CA PHE A 41 8.24 -11.57 -21.82
C PHE A 41 8.86 -11.36 -23.19
N PRO A 42 9.71 -12.27 -23.64
CA PRO A 42 10.06 -12.34 -25.04
C PRO A 42 8.82 -12.77 -25.85
N LEU A 43 8.61 -12.17 -27.00
CA LEU A 43 7.55 -12.52 -27.94
C LEU A 43 8.16 -13.32 -29.07
N GLU A 44 7.76 -14.59 -29.18
CA GLU A 44 8.11 -15.43 -30.32
C GLU A 44 7.33 -14.99 -31.57
N GLN A 45 7.75 -15.44 -32.73
CA GLN A 45 7.04 -15.13 -34.00
C GLN A 45 5.62 -15.69 -33.99
N GLY A 46 4.63 -14.85 -34.14
CA GLY A 46 3.22 -15.20 -34.17
C GLY A 46 2.32 -14.00 -33.95
N SER A 47 1.03 -14.16 -34.17
CA SER A 47 0.05 -13.12 -33.85
C SER A 47 -0.02 -12.88 -32.37
N LEU A 48 -0.04 -11.61 -31.93
CA LEU A 48 -0.35 -11.27 -30.55
C LEU A 48 -1.73 -11.84 -30.21
N PRO A 49 -1.85 -12.58 -29.09
CA PRO A 49 -3.16 -12.84 -28.56
C PRO A 49 -3.85 -11.51 -28.26
N GLY A 50 -5.18 -11.48 -28.34
CA GLY A 50 -5.95 -10.29 -28.02
C GLY A 50 -5.62 -9.73 -26.63
N ALA A 51 -6.26 -8.65 -26.20
CA ALA A 51 -6.03 -8.06 -24.91
C ALA A 51 -6.45 -9.02 -23.77
N ALA A 52 -5.52 -9.37 -22.90
CA ALA A 52 -5.80 -10.13 -21.69
C ALA A 52 -6.59 -9.26 -20.69
N VAL A 53 -7.56 -9.86 -19.99
CA VAL A 53 -8.38 -9.17 -18.97
C VAL A 53 -7.88 -9.42 -17.55
N ALA A 54 -7.24 -10.58 -17.32
CA ALA A 54 -6.71 -10.90 -15.99
C ALA A 54 -5.37 -11.62 -16.10
N ILE A 55 -4.58 -11.54 -15.03
CA ILE A 55 -3.24 -12.10 -14.95
C ILE A 55 -2.98 -12.67 -13.56
N GLN A 56 -2.37 -13.85 -13.51
CA GLN A 56 -1.77 -14.41 -12.30
C GLN A 56 -0.28 -14.57 -12.50
N LEU A 57 0.52 -14.14 -11.52
CA LEU A 57 1.94 -14.48 -11.43
C LEU A 57 2.10 -15.68 -10.50
N LEU A 58 2.76 -16.71 -10.99
CA LEU A 58 3.02 -17.94 -10.24
C LEU A 58 4.54 -18.14 -10.05
N ARG A 59 4.93 -18.62 -8.85
CA ARG A 59 6.29 -19.02 -8.52
C ARG A 59 6.25 -20.40 -7.86
N GLY A 60 6.90 -21.38 -8.45
CA GLY A 60 6.82 -22.78 -7.98
C GLY A 60 5.37 -23.31 -7.90
N GLY A 61 4.45 -22.81 -8.72
CA GLY A 61 3.03 -23.17 -8.68
C GLY A 61 2.18 -22.38 -7.67
N ARG A 62 2.78 -21.64 -6.74
CA ARG A 62 2.06 -20.74 -5.80
C ARG A 62 1.73 -19.42 -6.51
N VAL A 63 0.50 -18.94 -6.37
CA VAL A 63 0.07 -17.63 -6.86
C VAL A 63 0.66 -16.56 -5.97
N LEU A 64 1.48 -15.67 -6.54
CA LEU A 64 2.10 -14.54 -5.87
C LEU A 64 1.33 -13.25 -6.09
N PHE A 65 0.66 -13.14 -7.23
CA PHE A 65 -0.15 -12.00 -7.62
C PHE A 65 -1.35 -12.50 -8.42
N ASP A 66 -2.50 -11.90 -8.19
CA ASP A 66 -3.74 -12.11 -8.93
C ASP A 66 -4.40 -10.75 -9.17
N GLY A 67 -4.74 -10.44 -10.43
CA GLY A 67 -5.26 -9.12 -10.75
C GLY A 67 -5.78 -8.96 -12.16
N LEU A 68 -6.15 -7.71 -12.46
CA LEU A 68 -6.69 -7.26 -13.73
C LEU A 68 -5.60 -6.59 -14.55
N CYS A 69 -5.56 -6.86 -15.85
CA CYS A 69 -4.64 -6.21 -16.78
C CYS A 69 -5.09 -4.77 -17.04
N ASP A 70 -4.23 -3.81 -16.69
CA ASP A 70 -4.46 -2.39 -16.97
C ASP A 70 -3.91 -2.00 -18.36
N GLN A 71 -2.74 -2.54 -18.70
CA GLN A 71 -2.05 -2.20 -19.94
C GLN A 71 -1.27 -3.39 -20.50
N GLN A 72 -1.33 -3.55 -21.80
CA GLN A 72 -0.55 -4.52 -22.56
C GLN A 72 0.18 -3.81 -23.68
N THR A 73 1.51 -3.89 -23.71
CA THR A 73 2.36 -3.22 -24.70
C THR A 73 3.24 -4.24 -25.39
N ALA A 74 3.07 -4.40 -26.70
CA ALA A 74 4.02 -5.12 -27.54
C ALA A 74 5.02 -4.14 -28.14
N ARG A 75 6.28 -4.52 -28.13
CA ARG A 75 7.38 -3.75 -28.69
C ARG A 75 8.23 -4.64 -29.59
N GLU A 76 8.65 -4.10 -30.73
CA GLU A 76 9.64 -4.68 -31.61
C GLU A 76 10.74 -3.65 -31.87
N ASP A 77 11.98 -4.05 -31.66
CA ASP A 77 13.18 -3.23 -31.92
C ASP A 77 14.35 -4.14 -32.32
N GLN A 78 15.56 -3.57 -32.43
CA GLN A 78 16.77 -4.30 -32.81
C GLN A 78 17.13 -5.44 -31.83
N ASP A 79 16.70 -5.37 -30.59
CA ASP A 79 16.97 -6.39 -29.56
C ASP A 79 15.92 -7.51 -29.55
N GLY A 80 14.90 -7.39 -30.40
CA GLY A 80 13.83 -8.38 -30.57
C GLY A 80 12.46 -7.88 -30.21
N ARG A 81 11.57 -8.84 -29.94
CA ARG A 81 10.15 -8.57 -29.61
C ARG A 81 9.86 -8.85 -28.16
N THR A 82 9.13 -7.95 -27.52
CA THR A 82 8.73 -8.11 -26.12
C THR A 82 7.25 -7.79 -25.92
N LEU A 83 6.65 -8.46 -24.93
CA LEU A 83 5.33 -8.17 -24.41
C LEU A 83 5.46 -7.72 -22.96
N THR A 84 5.06 -6.50 -22.65
CA THR A 84 4.98 -5.98 -21.29
C THR A 84 3.54 -5.87 -20.87
N ILE A 85 3.21 -6.43 -19.70
CA ILE A 85 1.88 -6.35 -19.08
C ILE A 85 2.02 -5.63 -17.75
N GLN A 86 1.17 -4.62 -17.56
CA GLN A 86 0.97 -3.94 -16.28
C GLN A 86 -0.41 -4.29 -15.76
N ALA A 87 -0.49 -4.60 -14.47
CA ALA A 87 -1.71 -5.06 -13.83
C ALA A 87 -1.79 -4.59 -12.39
N ARG A 88 -3.01 -4.47 -11.89
CA ARG A 88 -3.27 -4.25 -10.47
C ARG A 88 -4.16 -5.35 -9.91
N SER A 89 -3.99 -5.65 -8.62
CA SER A 89 -4.92 -6.53 -7.91
C SER A 89 -6.32 -5.90 -7.88
N ARG A 90 -7.32 -6.67 -7.43
CA ARG A 90 -8.72 -6.22 -7.32
C ARG A 90 -8.87 -4.86 -6.62
N GLY A 91 -7.96 -4.52 -5.71
CA GLY A 91 -7.93 -3.22 -5.04
C GLY A 91 -7.84 -2.02 -5.99
N GLY A 92 -7.37 -2.21 -7.24
CA GLY A 92 -7.40 -1.18 -8.28
C GLY A 92 -8.81 -0.67 -8.58
N LEU A 93 -9.82 -1.54 -8.52
CA LEU A 93 -11.22 -1.16 -8.72
C LEU A 93 -11.71 -0.16 -7.67
N LEU A 94 -11.17 -0.22 -6.44
CA LEU A 94 -11.53 0.71 -5.37
C LEU A 94 -10.97 2.12 -5.59
N LEU A 95 -9.88 2.23 -6.36
CA LEU A 95 -9.24 3.51 -6.71
C LEU A 95 -9.88 4.15 -7.94
N ASP A 96 -10.28 3.33 -8.91
CA ASP A 96 -10.76 3.79 -10.22
C ASP A 96 -12.25 4.14 -10.21
N ASN A 97 -13.00 3.63 -9.25
CA ASN A 97 -14.44 3.82 -9.20
C ASN A 97 -14.84 4.87 -8.16
N GLU A 98 -15.71 5.79 -8.60
CA GLU A 98 -16.26 6.85 -7.75
C GLU A 98 -17.34 6.27 -6.82
N ALA A 99 -17.31 6.68 -5.56
CA ALA A 99 -18.37 6.36 -4.61
C ALA A 99 -19.62 7.22 -4.86
N LEU A 100 -20.80 6.67 -4.61
CA LEU A 100 -22.06 7.40 -4.74
C LEU A 100 -22.10 8.59 -3.79
N PRO A 101 -22.20 9.84 -4.30
CA PRO A 101 -22.29 11.03 -3.45
C PRO A 101 -23.60 11.02 -2.67
N GLN A 102 -23.49 10.98 -1.34
CA GLN A 102 -24.65 10.96 -0.45
C GLN A 102 -24.27 11.31 0.98
N THR A 103 -25.28 11.49 1.82
CA THR A 103 -25.09 11.65 3.25
C THR A 103 -25.72 10.47 3.98
N TYR A 104 -24.92 9.79 4.76
CA TYR A 104 -25.36 8.73 5.65
C TYR A 104 -25.70 9.27 7.03
N TYR A 105 -26.74 8.73 7.64
CA TYR A 105 -27.12 8.93 9.02
C TYR A 105 -27.01 7.62 9.78
N ASN A 106 -26.29 7.62 10.91
CA ASN A 106 -26.09 6.44 11.75
C ASN A 106 -25.49 5.24 10.99
N ILE A 107 -24.48 5.49 10.18
CA ILE A 107 -23.81 4.47 9.36
C ILE A 107 -22.74 3.72 10.16
N THR A 108 -22.80 2.40 10.15
CA THR A 108 -21.81 1.54 10.79
C THR A 108 -20.67 1.17 9.83
N THR A 109 -19.52 0.74 10.40
CA THR A 109 -18.37 0.31 9.60
C THR A 109 -18.72 -0.83 8.66
N SER A 110 -19.43 -1.84 9.16
CA SER A 110 -19.82 -3.01 8.36
C SER A 110 -20.83 -2.67 7.27
N GLN A 111 -21.72 -1.71 7.51
CA GLN A 111 -22.66 -1.25 6.47
C GLN A 111 -21.90 -0.52 5.37
N LEU A 112 -21.06 0.47 5.73
CA LEU A 112 -20.30 1.22 4.73
C LEU A 112 -19.36 0.30 3.93
N PHE A 113 -18.74 -0.69 4.60
CA PHE A 113 -17.92 -1.69 3.92
C PHE A 113 -18.72 -2.45 2.86
N ARG A 114 -19.92 -2.95 3.20
CA ARG A 114 -20.79 -3.66 2.26
C ARG A 114 -21.24 -2.77 1.10
N ASP A 115 -21.58 -1.51 1.39
CA ASP A 115 -22.08 -0.57 0.38
C ASP A 115 -20.97 -0.11 -0.57
N CYS A 116 -19.78 0.16 -0.05
CA CYS A 116 -18.68 0.68 -0.84
C CYS A 116 -17.79 -0.42 -1.45
N LEU A 117 -17.34 -1.40 -0.66
CA LEU A 117 -16.34 -2.38 -1.10
C LEU A 117 -16.97 -3.70 -1.57
N GLY A 118 -18.14 -4.05 -1.03
CA GLY A 118 -18.86 -5.28 -1.38
C GLY A 118 -19.12 -5.46 -2.87
N PRO A 119 -19.61 -4.43 -3.62
CA PRO A 119 -19.84 -4.52 -5.06
C PRO A 119 -18.60 -4.89 -5.88
N TRP A 120 -17.41 -4.62 -5.34
CA TRP A 120 -16.10 -4.90 -5.97
C TRP A 120 -15.52 -6.23 -5.53
N GLY A 121 -16.29 -7.07 -4.82
CA GLY A 121 -15.92 -8.43 -4.44
C GLY A 121 -15.12 -8.54 -3.15
N PHE A 122 -15.08 -7.49 -2.32
CA PHE A 122 -14.50 -7.55 -0.98
C PHE A 122 -15.55 -8.05 0.01
N SER A 123 -15.24 -9.10 0.76
CA SER A 123 -16.18 -9.71 1.71
C SER A 123 -15.59 -9.91 3.10
N ARG A 124 -14.30 -9.63 3.29
CA ARG A 124 -13.57 -9.89 4.54
C ARG A 124 -13.14 -8.59 5.18
N LEU A 125 -13.83 -8.21 6.25
CA LEU A 125 -13.51 -7.03 7.06
C LEU A 125 -13.10 -7.48 8.46
N LEU A 126 -11.97 -6.97 8.95
CA LEU A 126 -11.52 -7.09 10.32
C LEU A 126 -11.43 -5.72 10.96
N VAL A 127 -12.18 -5.52 12.02
CA VAL A 127 -12.20 -4.29 12.82
C VAL A 127 -12.03 -4.62 14.30
N PRO A 128 -11.36 -3.78 15.08
CA PRO A 128 -11.20 -4.00 16.52
C PRO A 128 -12.54 -3.93 17.27
N ARG A 129 -13.48 -3.18 16.73
CA ARG A 129 -14.86 -3.04 17.21
C ARG A 129 -15.72 -2.43 16.11
N GLU A 130 -17.03 -2.68 16.16
CA GLU A 130 -17.98 -1.95 15.30
C GLU A 130 -18.11 -0.50 15.78
N VAL A 131 -18.09 0.45 14.84
CA VAL A 131 -18.26 1.89 15.13
C VAL A 131 -19.38 2.43 14.24
N GLU A 132 -20.25 3.22 14.83
CA GLU A 132 -21.29 3.98 14.14
C GLU A 132 -20.93 5.47 14.12
N LEU A 133 -21.06 6.11 12.96
CA LEU A 133 -20.98 7.56 12.82
C LEU A 133 -22.36 8.13 12.57
N GLY A 134 -22.82 9.02 13.42
CA GLY A 134 -24.14 9.65 13.34
C GLY A 134 -24.36 10.42 12.03
N LEU A 135 -23.31 11.04 11.49
CA LEU A 135 -23.34 11.74 10.19
C LEU A 135 -22.03 11.50 9.44
N PHE A 136 -22.16 11.00 8.21
CA PHE A 136 -21.03 10.83 7.30
C PHE A 136 -21.43 11.23 5.87
N THR A 137 -20.75 12.26 5.32
CA THR A 137 -21.01 12.78 3.98
C THR A 137 -19.96 12.27 3.01
N VAL A 138 -20.42 11.73 1.89
CA VAL A 138 -19.62 11.33 0.74
C VAL A 138 -19.73 12.44 -0.30
N PRO A 139 -18.67 13.23 -0.52
CA PRO A 139 -18.68 14.26 -1.56
C PRO A 139 -18.50 13.63 -2.93
N LYS A 140 -18.94 14.35 -3.98
CA LYS A 140 -18.71 13.94 -5.35
C LYS A 140 -17.20 13.92 -5.68
N GLY A 141 -16.79 12.96 -6.52
CA GLY A 141 -15.42 12.87 -7.05
C GLY A 141 -14.45 12.12 -6.14
N ARG A 142 -14.95 11.48 -5.08
CA ARG A 142 -14.14 10.60 -4.23
C ARG A 142 -14.22 9.17 -4.70
N SER A 143 -13.06 8.50 -4.76
CA SER A 143 -13.03 7.07 -5.02
C SER A 143 -13.62 6.28 -3.86
N VAL A 144 -14.06 5.07 -4.14
CA VAL A 144 -14.57 4.13 -3.13
C VAL A 144 -13.58 3.96 -1.97
N TRP A 145 -12.28 3.86 -2.29
CA TRP A 145 -11.23 3.71 -1.29
C TRP A 145 -11.05 4.95 -0.41
N GLU A 146 -11.05 6.14 -1.02
CA GLU A 146 -10.94 7.40 -0.26
C GLU A 146 -12.08 7.56 0.73
N VAL A 147 -13.30 7.22 0.34
CA VAL A 147 -14.49 7.29 1.19
C VAL A 147 -14.37 6.33 2.37
N PHE A 148 -14.06 5.07 2.12
CA PHE A 148 -13.91 4.08 3.19
C PHE A 148 -12.72 4.41 4.10
N SER A 149 -11.63 4.92 3.54
CA SER A 149 -10.46 5.39 4.31
C SER A 149 -10.80 6.56 5.22
N ALA A 150 -11.52 7.57 4.71
CA ALA A 150 -11.95 8.72 5.51
C ALA A 150 -12.86 8.28 6.68
N PHE A 151 -13.78 7.35 6.43
CA PHE A 151 -14.60 6.77 7.50
C PHE A 151 -13.73 6.09 8.56
N CYS A 152 -12.79 5.23 8.15
CA CYS A 152 -11.93 4.50 9.08
C CYS A 152 -11.04 5.44 9.88
N VAL A 153 -10.50 6.50 9.27
CA VAL A 153 -9.72 7.53 9.98
C VAL A 153 -10.57 8.24 11.04
N ARG A 154 -11.85 8.51 10.76
CA ARG A 154 -12.76 9.12 11.75
C ARG A 154 -13.13 8.15 12.86
N ALA A 155 -13.38 6.89 12.53
CA ALA A 155 -13.88 5.87 13.46
C ALA A 155 -12.77 5.26 14.34
N TYR A 156 -11.57 5.08 13.77
CA TYR A 156 -10.46 4.33 14.38
C TYR A 156 -9.16 5.12 14.47
N ALA A 157 -9.14 6.36 14.01
CA ALA A 157 -7.95 7.22 13.91
C ALA A 157 -6.84 6.61 13.05
N ARG A 158 -7.17 5.76 12.08
CA ARG A 158 -6.23 5.14 11.14
C ARG A 158 -6.91 4.73 9.84
N PRO A 159 -6.18 4.73 8.70
CA PRO A 159 -6.71 4.23 7.43
C PRO A 159 -6.82 2.68 7.45
N PRO A 160 -7.69 2.11 6.59
CA PRO A 160 -7.75 0.67 6.39
C PRO A 160 -6.55 0.18 5.56
N VAL A 161 -6.27 -1.10 5.65
CA VAL A 161 -5.22 -1.80 4.88
C VAL A 161 -5.83 -3.01 4.19
N VAL A 162 -5.44 -3.25 2.94
CA VAL A 162 -5.76 -4.49 2.22
C VAL A 162 -4.57 -5.43 2.35
N GLY A 163 -4.80 -6.55 3.03
CA GLY A 163 -3.82 -7.62 3.21
C GLY A 163 -4.02 -8.81 2.28
N GLU A 164 -3.43 -9.92 2.63
CA GLU A 164 -3.52 -11.16 1.87
C GLU A 164 -4.96 -11.66 1.71
N GLY A 165 -5.32 -12.11 0.52
CA GLY A 165 -6.65 -12.62 0.19
C GLY A 165 -7.75 -11.56 0.22
N ASP A 166 -7.43 -10.31 -0.16
CA ASP A 166 -8.35 -9.17 -0.20
C ASP A 166 -9.03 -8.89 1.16
N ARG A 167 -8.35 -9.23 2.26
CA ARG A 167 -8.81 -8.92 3.62
C ARG A 167 -8.57 -7.46 3.92
N VAL A 168 -9.62 -6.73 4.24
CA VAL A 168 -9.54 -5.33 4.69
C VAL A 168 -9.48 -5.30 6.21
N THR A 169 -8.51 -4.60 6.77
CA THR A 169 -8.37 -4.45 8.22
C THR A 169 -8.07 -3.02 8.62
N VAL A 170 -8.54 -2.63 9.80
CA VAL A 170 -8.16 -1.39 10.50
C VAL A 170 -7.52 -1.68 11.85
N GLU A 171 -7.16 -2.94 12.11
CA GLU A 171 -6.44 -3.34 13.30
C GLU A 171 -5.05 -2.71 13.36
N GLU A 172 -4.55 -2.51 14.56
CA GLU A 172 -3.18 -2.02 14.73
C GLU A 172 -2.20 -3.10 14.26
N PRO A 173 -1.22 -2.75 13.41
CA PRO A 173 -0.15 -3.69 13.05
C PRO A 173 0.53 -4.24 14.28
N SER A 174 0.94 -5.51 14.20
CA SER A 174 1.67 -6.15 15.30
C SER A 174 2.93 -5.35 15.64
N ARG A 175 3.19 -5.19 16.94
CA ARG A 175 4.46 -4.63 17.41
C ARG A 175 5.51 -5.71 17.68
N GLN A 176 5.10 -6.97 17.61
CA GLN A 176 6.02 -8.09 17.75
C GLN A 176 6.70 -8.33 16.39
N PRO A 177 8.04 -8.36 16.33
CA PRO A 177 8.74 -8.61 15.09
C PRO A 177 8.44 -10.00 14.51
N ALA A 178 7.93 -10.03 13.27
CA ALA A 178 7.78 -11.26 12.50
C ALA A 178 9.14 -11.81 12.04
N ALA A 179 10.13 -10.93 11.89
CA ALA A 179 11.49 -11.28 11.52
C ALA A 179 12.51 -10.28 12.06
N THR A 180 13.75 -10.73 12.19
CA THR A 180 14.92 -9.85 12.39
C THR A 180 15.67 -9.75 11.06
N ILE A 181 16.08 -8.54 10.67
CA ILE A 181 16.93 -8.30 9.51
C ILE A 181 18.31 -7.91 10.02
N SER A 182 19.29 -8.77 9.81
CA SER A 182 20.65 -8.54 10.31
C SER A 182 21.68 -9.40 9.58
N ASN A 183 22.85 -8.83 9.32
CA ASN A 183 24.01 -9.55 8.82
C ASN A 183 24.97 -10.01 9.93
N ARG A 184 24.65 -9.74 11.22
CA ARG A 184 25.51 -10.18 12.33
C ARG A 184 25.54 -11.71 12.43
N PRO A 185 26.73 -12.31 12.65
CA PRO A 185 26.86 -13.75 12.88
C PRO A 185 25.99 -14.19 14.06
N GLY A 186 25.28 -15.30 13.91
CA GLY A 186 24.43 -15.88 14.98
C GLY A 186 23.10 -15.18 15.23
N SER A 187 22.77 -14.12 14.49
CA SER A 187 21.48 -13.41 14.67
C SER A 187 20.25 -14.25 14.29
N GLY A 188 20.41 -15.30 13.48
CA GLY A 188 19.27 -16.09 12.94
C GLY A 188 18.34 -15.28 12.02
N GLY A 189 18.69 -14.03 11.71
CA GLY A 189 17.87 -13.11 10.95
C GLY A 189 17.96 -13.28 9.44
N LEU A 190 17.07 -12.59 8.74
CA LEU A 190 17.12 -12.42 7.29
C LEU A 190 18.36 -11.61 6.91
N ARG A 191 19.15 -12.17 5.99
CA ARG A 191 20.34 -11.48 5.46
C ARG A 191 19.93 -10.40 4.47
N TYR A 192 20.65 -9.29 4.46
CA TYR A 192 20.43 -8.21 3.50
C TYR A 192 21.68 -7.96 2.64
N LEU A 193 21.46 -7.44 1.43
CA LEU A 193 22.49 -7.05 0.47
C LEU A 193 22.91 -5.59 0.67
N SER A 194 21.92 -4.71 0.91
CA SER A 194 22.16 -3.30 1.20
C SER A 194 21.09 -2.78 2.17
N ALA A 195 21.47 -1.76 2.93
CA ALA A 195 20.59 -1.02 3.81
C ALA A 195 20.91 0.47 3.68
N GLU A 196 19.87 1.30 3.61
CA GLU A 196 19.91 2.75 3.60
C GLU A 196 18.99 3.27 4.69
N ASP A 197 19.46 4.21 5.50
CA ASP A 197 18.69 4.89 6.53
C ASP A 197 18.59 6.37 6.18
N THR A 198 17.37 6.89 6.08
CA THR A 198 17.10 8.24 5.60
C THR A 198 16.30 9.03 6.62
N LEU A 199 16.87 10.11 7.13
CA LEU A 199 16.25 11.09 8.00
C LEU A 199 15.90 12.35 7.21
N ARG A 200 14.62 12.67 7.09
CA ARG A 200 14.11 13.85 6.35
C ARG A 200 13.45 14.83 7.29
N ARG A 201 14.27 15.68 7.93
CA ARG A 201 13.78 16.75 8.80
C ARG A 201 12.73 17.64 8.09
N ALA A 202 12.90 17.83 6.78
CA ALA A 202 11.98 18.61 5.95
C ALA A 202 10.56 18.02 5.85
N SER A 203 10.34 16.75 6.17
CA SER A 203 9.00 16.13 6.15
C SER A 203 8.17 16.45 7.39
N VAL A 204 8.80 16.73 8.53
CA VAL A 204 8.09 16.96 9.80
C VAL A 204 7.28 18.26 9.74
N VAL A 205 6.04 18.18 10.20
CA VAL A 205 5.16 19.34 10.46
C VAL A 205 5.02 19.45 11.97
N SER A 206 5.36 20.62 12.55
CA SER A 206 5.30 20.83 14.00
C SER A 206 3.93 21.26 14.49
N GLU A 207 3.20 21.99 13.67
CA GLU A 207 1.88 22.49 14.03
C GLU A 207 0.96 22.68 12.81
N LEU A 208 -0.34 22.52 13.05
CA LEU A 208 -1.40 22.84 12.11
C LEU A 208 -2.27 23.96 12.68
N LEU A 209 -2.68 24.90 11.83
CA LEU A 209 -3.75 25.84 12.12
C LEU A 209 -5.00 25.42 11.32
N LEU A 210 -6.04 25.01 12.03
CA LEU A 210 -7.28 24.57 11.43
C LEU A 210 -8.18 25.76 11.13
N ARG A 211 -8.76 25.77 9.92
CA ARG A 211 -9.77 26.74 9.51
C ARG A 211 -11.09 26.39 10.20
N ASP A 212 -11.67 27.41 10.86
CA ASP A 212 -13.02 27.31 11.43
C ASP A 212 -14.12 27.64 10.38
N ARG A 213 -15.38 27.56 10.79
CA ARG A 213 -16.54 27.84 9.92
C ARG A 213 -16.64 29.32 9.50
N GLN A 214 -16.03 30.21 10.25
CA GLN A 214 -15.97 31.65 9.96
C GLN A 214 -14.83 31.98 9.00
N GLY A 215 -13.99 31.01 8.67
CA GLY A 215 -12.83 31.19 7.78
C GLY A 215 -11.52 31.55 8.50
N ASN A 216 -11.51 31.61 9.83
CA ASN A 216 -10.34 31.98 10.62
C ASN A 216 -9.50 30.71 10.92
N TYR A 217 -8.19 30.90 11.07
CA TYR A 217 -7.25 29.85 11.46
C TYR A 217 -6.87 29.99 12.93
N SER A 218 -7.87 29.97 13.81
CA SER A 218 -7.71 30.23 15.25
C SER A 218 -7.31 28.98 16.05
N ARG A 219 -7.60 27.79 15.56
CA ARG A 219 -7.32 26.53 16.28
C ARG A 219 -5.96 25.97 15.93
N ARG A 220 -5.01 26.16 16.85
CA ARG A 220 -3.68 25.55 16.77
C ARG A 220 -3.69 24.12 17.29
N VAL A 221 -3.05 23.20 16.57
CA VAL A 221 -2.83 21.81 16.96
C VAL A 221 -1.35 21.51 16.80
N GLU A 222 -0.72 21.03 17.87
CA GLU A 222 0.68 20.61 17.87
C GLU A 222 0.79 19.17 17.43
N ASN A 223 1.94 18.79 16.88
CA ASN A 223 2.20 17.43 16.42
C ASN A 223 2.23 16.45 17.60
N PRO A 224 1.28 15.51 17.72
CA PRO A 224 1.20 14.57 18.84
C PRO A 224 2.27 13.48 18.79
N PHE A 225 2.91 13.27 17.62
CA PHE A 225 3.96 12.26 17.42
C PHE A 225 5.37 12.78 17.82
N GLY A 226 5.43 13.99 18.37
CA GLY A 226 6.66 14.62 18.81
C GLY A 226 7.43 15.34 17.71
N ASN A 227 8.42 16.09 18.13
CA ASN A 227 9.28 16.90 17.26
C ASN A 227 10.75 16.79 17.74
N PRO A 228 11.36 15.60 17.63
CA PRO A 228 12.69 15.35 18.19
C PRO A 228 13.79 16.18 17.51
N TRP A 229 13.52 16.75 16.33
CA TRP A 229 14.48 17.55 15.58
C TRP A 229 14.22 19.05 15.69
N GLU A 230 13.34 19.48 16.60
CA GLU A 230 13.02 20.90 16.84
C GLU A 230 12.61 21.66 15.57
N VAL A 231 11.86 21.00 14.69
CA VAL A 231 11.41 21.60 13.43
C VAL A 231 10.35 22.66 13.74
N ARG A 232 10.48 23.83 13.14
CA ARG A 232 9.48 24.88 13.17
C ARG A 232 8.79 24.96 11.81
N ARG A 233 7.73 24.17 11.61
CA ARG A 233 6.96 24.14 10.37
C ARG A 233 5.49 24.15 10.67
N ARG A 234 4.84 25.22 10.26
CA ARG A 234 3.39 25.40 10.34
C ARG A 234 2.75 25.10 9.00
N ARG A 235 1.57 24.48 9.02
CA ARG A 235 0.69 24.38 7.87
C ARG A 235 -0.71 24.84 8.23
N TYR A 236 -1.48 25.27 7.23
CA TYR A 236 -2.87 25.66 7.35
C TYR A 236 -3.73 24.54 6.79
N LEU A 237 -4.69 24.07 7.56
CA LEU A 237 -5.56 22.97 7.21
C LEU A 237 -6.99 23.47 7.02
N ILE A 238 -7.54 23.23 5.83
CA ILE A 238 -8.96 23.27 5.55
C ILE A 238 -9.44 21.83 5.58
N PRO A 239 -10.22 21.41 6.59
CA PRO A 239 -10.69 20.04 6.67
C PRO A 239 -11.50 19.66 5.43
N ALA A 240 -11.27 18.48 4.89
CA ALA A 240 -12.07 17.95 3.79
C ALA A 240 -13.52 17.74 4.24
N ALA A 241 -14.46 17.68 3.29
CA ALA A 241 -15.88 17.62 3.57
C ALA A 241 -16.25 16.39 4.43
N GLU A 242 -15.57 15.28 4.23
CA GLU A 242 -15.72 14.04 4.99
C GLU A 242 -15.37 14.22 6.47
N PHE A 243 -14.50 15.18 6.78
CA PHE A 243 -14.03 15.52 8.12
C PHE A 243 -14.71 16.76 8.71
N ALA A 244 -15.75 17.30 8.08
CA ALA A 244 -16.42 18.52 8.53
C ALA A 244 -16.89 18.46 10.01
N THR A 245 -17.31 17.28 10.48
CA THR A 245 -17.71 17.05 11.87
C THR A 245 -16.58 16.51 12.78
N ALA A 246 -15.40 16.24 12.20
CA ALA A 246 -14.24 15.70 12.92
C ALA A 246 -12.91 16.26 12.36
N PRO A 247 -12.74 17.60 12.34
CA PRO A 247 -11.60 18.25 11.69
C PRO A 247 -10.24 17.90 12.29
N LEU A 248 -10.20 17.46 13.55
CA LEU A 248 -8.97 16.97 14.18
C LEU A 248 -8.50 15.64 13.61
N SER A 249 -9.41 14.77 13.19
CA SER A 249 -9.04 13.47 12.59
C SER A 249 -8.26 13.66 11.30
N ASP A 250 -8.66 14.63 10.45
CA ASP A 250 -7.89 15.03 9.27
C ASP A 250 -6.50 15.57 9.66
N GLY A 251 -6.42 16.46 10.65
CA GLY A 251 -5.16 17.02 11.14
C GLY A 251 -4.19 15.94 11.67
N TYR A 252 -4.68 15.00 12.46
CA TYR A 252 -3.86 13.92 12.98
C TYR A 252 -3.38 12.97 11.87
N GLN A 253 -4.19 12.73 10.86
CA GLN A 253 -3.78 11.95 9.70
C GLN A 253 -2.64 12.64 8.95
N GLN A 254 -2.72 13.96 8.72
CA GLN A 254 -1.65 14.72 8.08
C GLN A 254 -0.36 14.74 8.89
N PHE A 255 -0.43 14.84 10.22
CA PHE A 255 0.76 14.72 11.07
C PHE A 255 1.39 13.32 10.94
N ARG A 256 0.58 12.27 10.95
CA ARG A 256 1.06 10.88 10.82
C ARG A 256 1.78 10.67 9.49
N GLU A 257 1.21 11.14 8.39
CA GLU A 257 1.81 11.04 7.06
C GLU A 257 3.13 11.81 6.97
N ALA A 258 3.16 13.03 7.52
CA ALA A 258 4.38 13.83 7.60
C ALA A 258 5.47 13.15 8.43
N GLN A 259 5.12 12.63 9.59
CA GLN A 259 6.06 11.97 10.50
C GLN A 259 6.60 10.67 9.92
N ARG A 260 5.76 9.89 9.22
CA ARG A 260 6.15 8.66 8.51
C ARG A 260 7.24 8.91 7.48
N GLY A 261 7.10 10.00 6.69
CA GLY A 261 8.09 10.42 5.71
C GLY A 261 9.40 10.95 6.29
N ALA A 262 9.43 11.21 7.59
CA ALA A 262 10.58 11.82 8.27
C ALA A 262 11.72 10.83 8.53
N HIS A 263 11.42 9.57 8.79
CA HIS A 263 12.40 8.51 8.96
C HIS A 263 11.97 7.28 8.16
N THR A 264 12.82 6.85 7.24
CA THR A 264 12.60 5.66 6.42
C THR A 264 13.89 4.86 6.29
N ALA A 265 13.81 3.54 6.41
CA ALA A 265 14.88 2.65 6.05
C ALA A 265 14.53 1.86 4.80
N GLN A 266 15.48 1.72 3.88
CA GLN A 266 15.34 0.85 2.72
C GLN A 266 16.30 -0.32 2.86
N VAL A 267 15.80 -1.55 2.70
CA VAL A 267 16.61 -2.76 2.83
C VAL A 267 16.36 -3.67 1.63
N VAL A 268 17.43 -4.16 1.03
CA VAL A 268 17.37 -5.12 -0.08
C VAL A 268 17.75 -6.50 0.42
N LEU A 269 16.83 -7.45 0.29
CA LEU A 269 17.02 -8.86 0.63
C LEU A 269 17.26 -9.67 -0.65
N PRO A 270 18.08 -10.75 -0.61
CA PRO A 270 18.19 -11.65 -1.73
C PRO A 270 16.93 -12.52 -1.87
N GLY A 271 16.50 -12.72 -3.11
CA GLY A 271 15.37 -13.59 -3.44
C GLY A 271 14.00 -13.03 -3.08
N TRP A 272 13.03 -13.93 -2.93
CA TRP A 272 11.68 -13.63 -2.47
C TRP A 272 11.65 -13.51 -0.96
N GLY A 273 11.20 -12.37 -0.45
CA GLY A 273 10.91 -12.17 0.96
C GLY A 273 9.41 -12.37 1.24
N ASP A 274 9.07 -13.14 2.25
CA ASP A 274 7.68 -13.49 2.61
C ASP A 274 7.07 -12.51 3.62
N LEU A 275 7.51 -11.23 3.54
CA LEU A 275 7.02 -10.13 4.37
C LEU A 275 5.92 -9.36 3.66
N TRP A 276 4.96 -8.87 4.46
CA TRP A 276 3.84 -8.07 3.98
C TRP A 276 3.86 -6.64 4.54
N PRO A 277 3.27 -5.67 3.82
CA PRO A 277 3.00 -4.36 4.39
C PRO A 277 2.17 -4.48 5.67
N GLY A 278 2.63 -3.84 6.75
CA GLY A 278 2.08 -3.95 8.09
C GLY A 278 2.83 -4.88 9.02
N ASP A 279 3.68 -5.78 8.50
CA ASP A 279 4.54 -6.59 9.36
C ASP A 279 5.51 -5.71 10.15
N CYS A 280 5.77 -6.12 11.39
CA CYS A 280 6.83 -5.54 12.19
C CYS A 280 8.12 -6.36 11.98
N VAL A 281 9.25 -5.68 11.81
CA VAL A 281 10.58 -6.29 11.73
C VAL A 281 11.53 -5.60 12.69
N ARG A 282 12.46 -6.34 13.28
CA ARG A 282 13.60 -5.74 13.96
C ARG A 282 14.72 -5.49 12.93
N LEU A 283 15.17 -4.25 12.82
CA LEU A 283 16.23 -3.86 11.90
C LEU A 283 17.51 -3.59 12.66
N ASP A 284 18.52 -4.44 12.46
CA ASP A 284 19.86 -4.31 13.02
C ASP A 284 20.89 -4.45 11.90
N THR A 285 21.39 -3.33 11.45
CA THR A 285 22.32 -3.24 10.31
C THR A 285 23.69 -2.71 10.72
N GLY A 286 24.62 -2.65 9.77
CA GLY A 286 25.90 -1.96 9.95
C GLY A 286 25.77 -0.46 10.23
N LEU A 287 24.61 0.14 9.97
CA LEU A 287 24.29 1.54 10.28
C LEU A 287 23.80 1.73 11.73
N GLY A 288 23.54 0.64 12.45
CA GLY A 288 23.10 0.62 13.83
C GLY A 288 21.84 -0.24 14.04
N ASP A 289 21.44 -0.38 15.31
CA ASP A 289 20.17 -1.02 15.70
C ASP A 289 19.05 0.03 15.62
N GLN A 290 18.19 -0.09 14.61
CA GLN A 290 17.04 0.78 14.39
C GLN A 290 15.81 0.35 15.21
N GLY A 291 15.93 -0.80 15.92
CA GLY A 291 14.81 -1.35 16.70
C GLY A 291 13.71 -1.94 15.83
N SER A 292 12.47 -1.77 16.30
CA SER A 292 11.28 -2.27 15.61
C SER A 292 10.80 -1.28 14.56
N MET A 293 10.66 -1.76 13.32
CA MET A 293 10.20 -1.00 12.17
C MET A 293 8.97 -1.69 11.54
N THR A 294 8.05 -0.91 10.98
CA THR A 294 6.90 -1.42 10.21
C THR A 294 7.26 -1.49 8.74
N VAL A 295 6.98 -2.61 8.12
CA VAL A 295 7.09 -2.77 6.66
C VAL A 295 6.03 -1.90 6.00
N TRP A 296 6.47 -0.84 5.34
CA TRP A 296 5.60 0.11 4.66
C TRP A 296 5.31 -0.32 3.22
N ARG A 297 6.35 -0.79 2.53
CA ARG A 297 6.29 -1.26 1.15
C ARG A 297 7.20 -2.45 0.95
N VAL A 298 6.72 -3.40 0.17
CA VAL A 298 7.47 -4.56 -0.30
C VAL A 298 7.46 -4.52 -1.82
N ARG A 299 8.63 -4.54 -2.42
CA ARG A 299 8.80 -4.69 -3.86
C ARG A 299 9.69 -5.88 -4.14
N TRP A 300 9.18 -6.85 -4.85
CA TRP A 300 9.95 -7.95 -5.38
C TRP A 300 10.26 -7.70 -6.85
N ASP A 301 11.50 -7.89 -7.22
CA ASP A 301 12.00 -7.74 -8.59
C ASP A 301 12.71 -9.03 -9.01
N ARG A 302 12.44 -9.44 -10.24
CA ARG A 302 13.16 -10.48 -10.94
C ARG A 302 13.71 -9.93 -12.25
N SER A 303 14.97 -10.23 -12.52
CA SER A 303 15.66 -9.86 -13.75
C SER A 303 16.69 -10.94 -14.10
N PRO A 304 17.38 -10.86 -15.26
CA PRO A 304 18.52 -11.74 -15.57
C PRO A 304 19.66 -11.68 -14.52
N ARG A 305 19.72 -10.60 -13.71
CA ARG A 305 20.70 -10.41 -12.64
C ARG A 305 20.33 -11.11 -11.34
N GLY A 306 19.11 -11.65 -11.23
CA GLY A 306 18.63 -12.35 -10.04
C GLY A 306 17.27 -11.86 -9.53
N GLU A 307 16.92 -12.34 -8.34
CA GLU A 307 15.70 -11.99 -7.61
C GLU A 307 16.06 -11.22 -6.35
N TYR A 308 15.32 -10.15 -6.06
CA TYR A 308 15.55 -9.28 -4.92
C TYR A 308 14.22 -8.83 -4.33
N THR A 309 14.19 -8.68 -3.02
CA THR A 309 13.06 -8.03 -2.31
C THR A 309 13.54 -6.75 -1.67
N THR A 310 12.97 -5.63 -2.08
CA THR A 310 13.23 -4.31 -1.48
C THR A 310 12.12 -4.00 -0.50
N LEU A 311 12.49 -3.75 0.75
CA LEU A 311 11.61 -3.31 1.81
C LEU A 311 11.80 -1.81 2.03
N THR A 312 10.69 -1.07 2.14
CA THR A 312 10.69 0.27 2.73
C THR A 312 10.07 0.16 4.11
N LEU A 313 10.80 0.58 5.12
CA LEU A 313 10.46 0.47 6.52
C LEU A 313 10.25 1.86 7.13
N THR A 314 9.34 1.97 8.09
CA THR A 314 9.09 3.20 8.85
C THR A 314 9.03 2.86 10.34
N PRO A 315 9.28 3.83 11.26
CA PRO A 315 9.15 3.58 12.69
C PRO A 315 7.77 3.04 13.05
N THR A 316 7.74 2.07 13.97
CA THR A 316 6.49 1.48 14.47
C THR A 316 5.62 2.53 15.16
N GLY A 317 4.29 2.43 15.02
CA GLY A 317 3.33 3.35 15.64
C GLY A 317 2.89 4.53 14.76
N LEU A 318 3.43 4.64 13.54
CA LEU A 318 3.02 5.65 12.54
C LEU A 318 2.13 5.06 11.42
N SER A 319 1.81 3.79 11.50
CA SER A 319 0.96 3.06 10.56
C SER A 319 -0.53 3.31 10.78
#